data_a89f670d65439830806783c9a33a4678
#
_entry.id   a89f670d65439830806783c9a33a4678
#
_cell.length_a   1.000
_cell.length_b   1.000
_cell.length_c   1.000
_cell.angle_alpha   90.00
_cell.angle_beta   90.00
_cell.angle_gamma   90.00
#
_symmetry.space_group_name_H-M   'P 1'
#
loop_
_entity.id
_entity.type
_entity.pdbx_description
1 polymer ?
#
loop_
_entity_poly.entity_id
_entity_poly.type
_entity_poly.pdbx_seq_one_letter_code
_entity_poly.pdbx_strand_id
1 'polypeptide(L)'
;TGYVGCFPTEFIGSGSGSASMLAVALAYVAVFFAVGAVATRSPKQPGPAKKHHGLELLDASVGYGSTTILSIGSLFLSPGTAAGLVAPNGSGKTTLLEALSGQFPTRIRSGSLAADGICQRRSAEFAELVYLSSSGGADLYPTLSAIEHLAFVREAWKSAADIDSLCDSLGISPYLDKPTRKLSTGMKQQVKLAMAIATGCPYLILDEPLNGLDPGKRKTSCDAMRSEVARGRSVLISSHLLDDLADLTNSFYFIEAGTLVEKIKSSSQTLKQEYLDTYEGGE
;
A
#
# COMPACT_ATOMS: atom_id res chain seq x y z
N THR A 1 -17.64 8.97 -15.22
CA THR A 1 -18.19 8.48 -13.95
C THR A 1 -17.15 7.56 -13.36
N GLY A 2 -16.35 8.13 -12.45
CA GLY A 2 -15.20 7.45 -11.86
C GLY A 2 -15.65 6.47 -10.77
N TYR A 3 -15.18 5.26 -10.84
CA TYR A 3 -15.17 4.34 -9.72
C TYR A 3 -14.09 4.82 -8.74
N VAL A 4 -14.50 5.56 -7.75
CA VAL A 4 -13.68 5.89 -6.58
C VAL A 4 -14.25 5.09 -5.42
N GLY A 5 -13.46 4.21 -4.86
CA GLY A 5 -13.82 3.43 -3.68
C GLY A 5 -14.48 2.09 -4.01
N CYS A 6 -13.86 1.07 -3.56
CA CYS A 6 -14.13 -0.33 -3.89
C CYS A 6 -15.42 -0.93 -3.31
N PHE A 7 -16.48 -0.14 -3.05
CA PHE A 7 -17.70 -0.71 -2.47
C PHE A 7 -18.98 -0.13 -3.09
N PRO A 8 -19.87 -0.96 -3.66
CA PRO A 8 -21.18 -0.49 -4.08
C PRO A 8 -22.03 -0.13 -2.85
N THR A 9 -22.49 1.11 -2.80
CA THR A 9 -23.31 1.64 -1.69
C THR A 9 -24.75 1.11 -1.67
N GLU A 10 -25.18 0.25 -2.60
CA GLU A 10 -26.57 -0.13 -2.79
C GLU A 10 -26.97 -1.49 -2.18
N PHE A 11 -26.08 -2.19 -1.44
CA PHE A 11 -26.37 -3.53 -0.91
C PHE A 11 -26.62 -3.60 0.60
N ILE A 12 -27.06 -2.52 1.24
CA ILE A 12 -27.43 -2.55 2.65
C ILE A 12 -28.96 -2.65 2.79
N GLY A 13 -29.49 -3.84 2.51
CA GLY A 13 -30.79 -4.27 3.00
C GLY A 13 -30.65 -4.78 4.42
N SER A 14 -31.49 -4.29 5.31
CA SER A 14 -31.61 -4.68 6.72
C SER A 14 -31.87 -6.18 6.86
N GLY A 15 -30.87 -6.93 7.29
CA GLY A 15 -30.99 -8.37 7.58
C GLY A 15 -29.84 -8.86 8.44
N SER A 16 -30.16 -9.31 9.62
CA SER A 16 -29.28 -9.94 10.60
C SER A 16 -28.71 -11.26 10.08
N GLY A 17 -27.39 -11.45 10.20
CA GLY A 17 -26.81 -12.78 10.12
C GLY A 17 -25.50 -12.89 9.35
N SER A 18 -24.67 -13.79 9.78
CA SER A 18 -23.36 -14.18 9.21
C SER A 18 -23.37 -14.52 7.71
N ALA A 19 -24.53 -14.87 7.15
CA ALA A 19 -24.70 -15.12 5.71
C ALA A 19 -24.56 -13.86 4.84
N SER A 20 -24.88 -12.67 5.35
CA SER A 20 -24.74 -11.40 4.61
C SER A 20 -23.28 -10.96 4.53
N MET A 21 -22.46 -11.24 5.53
CA MET A 21 -21.02 -10.97 5.50
C MET A 21 -20.29 -11.83 4.46
N LEU A 22 -20.66 -13.11 4.36
CA LEU A 22 -20.09 -14.01 3.36
C LEU A 22 -20.46 -13.58 1.93
N ALA A 23 -21.69 -13.12 1.71
CA ALA A 23 -22.14 -12.61 0.42
C ALA A 23 -21.42 -11.30 0.02
N VAL A 24 -21.17 -10.40 0.95
CA VAL A 24 -20.39 -9.18 0.72
C VAL A 24 -18.94 -9.52 0.45
N ALA A 25 -18.34 -10.45 1.21
CA ALA A 25 -16.99 -10.94 0.99
C ALA A 25 -16.84 -11.60 -0.39
N LEU A 26 -17.78 -12.45 -0.79
CA LEU A 26 -17.79 -13.10 -2.11
C LEU A 26 -18.02 -12.10 -3.25
N ALA A 27 -18.88 -11.10 -3.05
CA ALA A 27 -19.06 -10.02 -4.03
C ALA A 27 -17.79 -9.17 -4.18
N TYR A 28 -17.06 -8.92 -3.11
CA TYR A 28 -15.79 -8.16 -3.13
C TYR A 28 -14.68 -8.94 -3.84
N VAL A 29 -14.54 -10.22 -3.52
CA VAL A 29 -13.62 -11.12 -4.21
C VAL A 29 -14.01 -11.26 -5.68
N ALA A 30 -15.29 -11.39 -6.02
CA ALA A 30 -15.76 -11.48 -7.39
C ALA A 30 -15.54 -10.18 -8.19
N VAL A 31 -15.71 -9.00 -7.59
CA VAL A 31 -15.41 -7.71 -8.22
C VAL A 31 -13.90 -7.54 -8.39
N PHE A 32 -13.10 -7.93 -7.41
CA PHE A 32 -11.63 -7.90 -7.49
C PHE A 32 -11.10 -8.81 -8.62
N PHE A 33 -11.69 -10.01 -8.78
CA PHE A 33 -11.36 -10.94 -9.87
C PHE A 33 -11.99 -10.55 -11.20
N ALA A 34 -13.19 -9.96 -11.23
CA ALA A 34 -13.86 -9.56 -12.47
C ALA A 34 -13.20 -8.34 -13.13
N VAL A 35 -12.69 -7.39 -12.37
CA VAL A 35 -11.92 -6.25 -12.91
C VAL A 35 -10.58 -6.73 -13.52
N GLY A 36 -9.99 -7.81 -12.99
CA GLY A 36 -8.80 -8.44 -13.56
C GLY A 36 -9.06 -9.23 -14.88
N ALA A 37 -10.27 -9.73 -15.08
CA ALA A 37 -10.58 -10.60 -16.22
C ALA A 37 -10.92 -9.86 -17.53
N VAL A 38 -11.19 -8.56 -17.51
CA VAL A 38 -11.57 -7.77 -18.70
C VAL A 38 -10.37 -7.28 -19.54
N ALA A 39 -9.14 -7.46 -19.08
CA ALA A 39 -7.93 -6.92 -19.72
C ALA A 39 -7.20 -7.92 -20.64
N THR A 40 -7.83 -8.97 -21.17
CA THR A 40 -7.16 -9.94 -22.04
C THR A 40 -7.25 -9.61 -23.52
N ARG A 41 -6.41 -8.70 -24.01
CA ARG A 41 -5.88 -8.76 -25.38
C ARG A 41 -4.36 -8.66 -25.30
N SER A 42 -3.70 -9.77 -25.58
CA SER A 42 -2.24 -9.93 -25.51
C SER A 42 -1.49 -9.12 -26.57
N PRO A 43 -0.54 -8.26 -26.18
CA PRO A 43 0.62 -7.96 -27.02
C PRO A 43 1.75 -8.97 -26.73
N LYS A 44 2.64 -9.15 -27.72
CA LYS A 44 3.77 -10.09 -27.73
C LYS A 44 4.53 -10.12 -26.40
N GLN A 45 4.80 -11.33 -25.92
CA GLN A 45 5.62 -11.61 -24.76
C GLN A 45 7.04 -11.04 -24.94
N PRO A 46 7.56 -10.26 -23.98
CA PRO A 46 9.01 -10.13 -23.84
C PRO A 46 9.58 -11.46 -23.33
N GLY A 47 10.80 -11.78 -23.78
CA GLY A 47 11.49 -13.03 -23.45
C GLY A 47 11.65 -13.24 -21.93
N PRO A 48 12.14 -14.43 -21.49
CA PRO A 48 12.17 -14.81 -20.09
C PRO A 48 13.03 -13.81 -19.32
N ALA A 49 12.35 -12.96 -18.50
CA ALA A 49 12.99 -12.09 -17.54
C ALA A 49 13.77 -12.96 -16.53
N LYS A 50 15.01 -12.58 -16.25
CA LYS A 50 15.77 -13.13 -15.11
C LYS A 50 14.85 -13.00 -13.90
N LYS A 51 14.65 -14.08 -13.14
CA LYS A 51 13.87 -14.07 -11.92
C LYS A 51 14.58 -13.17 -10.89
N HIS A 52 14.30 -11.88 -10.93
CA HIS A 52 14.62 -10.99 -9.82
C HIS A 52 13.56 -11.20 -8.75
N HIS A 53 13.95 -11.63 -7.57
CA HIS A 53 13.08 -11.58 -6.39
C HIS A 53 13.01 -10.12 -5.95
N GLY A 54 11.82 -9.53 -5.90
CA GLY A 54 11.59 -8.14 -5.54
C GLY A 54 10.36 -7.57 -6.24
N LEU A 55 9.87 -6.43 -5.75
CA LEU A 55 8.89 -5.62 -6.47
C LEU A 55 9.65 -4.64 -7.36
N GLU A 56 9.43 -4.73 -8.67
CA GLU A 56 10.14 -3.92 -9.66
C GLU A 56 9.19 -3.19 -10.62
N LEU A 57 9.47 -1.92 -10.86
CA LEU A 57 8.83 -1.10 -11.88
C LEU A 57 9.94 -0.55 -12.80
N LEU A 58 9.88 -0.88 -14.09
CA LEU A 58 10.96 -0.59 -15.04
C LEU A 58 10.43 0.18 -16.25
N ASP A 59 11.22 1.20 -16.68
CA ASP A 59 10.99 2.05 -17.85
C ASP A 59 9.54 2.53 -17.98
N ALA A 60 8.96 2.95 -16.84
CA ALA A 60 7.55 3.18 -16.72
C ALA A 60 7.17 4.66 -16.85
N SER A 61 6.09 4.91 -17.57
CA SER A 61 5.32 6.16 -17.50
C SER A 61 4.08 5.92 -16.66
N VAL A 62 3.89 6.73 -15.62
CA VAL A 62 2.77 6.63 -14.67
C VAL A 62 1.91 7.89 -14.74
N GLY A 63 0.58 7.72 -14.75
CA GLY A 63 -0.33 8.88 -14.85
C GLY A 63 -1.80 8.52 -14.99
N TYR A 64 -2.60 9.48 -15.44
CA TYR A 64 -4.05 9.39 -15.62
C TYR A 64 -4.46 9.67 -17.06
N GLY A 65 -5.29 8.83 -17.65
CA GLY A 65 -5.80 9.02 -19.01
C GLY A 65 -4.66 9.24 -20.00
N SER A 66 -4.60 10.41 -20.63
CA SER A 66 -3.52 10.79 -21.57
C SER A 66 -2.34 11.51 -20.89
N THR A 67 -2.44 11.88 -19.62
CA THR A 67 -1.44 12.69 -18.94
C THR A 67 -0.43 11.81 -18.20
N THR A 68 0.86 11.93 -18.54
CA THR A 68 1.96 11.37 -17.76
C THR A 68 2.28 12.32 -16.61
N ILE A 69 2.36 11.77 -15.40
CA ILE A 69 2.73 12.50 -14.18
C ILE A 69 4.17 12.19 -13.80
N LEU A 70 4.57 10.92 -13.92
CA LEU A 70 5.91 10.47 -13.57
C LEU A 70 6.52 9.64 -14.70
N SER A 71 7.82 9.83 -14.90
CA SER A 71 8.68 8.99 -15.76
C SER A 71 9.71 8.29 -14.87
N ILE A 72 9.67 6.97 -14.85
CA ILE A 72 10.43 6.15 -13.92
C ILE A 72 11.36 5.24 -14.72
N GLY A 73 12.67 5.41 -14.55
CA GLY A 73 13.65 4.48 -15.12
C GLY A 73 13.58 3.14 -14.40
N SER A 74 13.76 3.16 -13.09
CA SER A 74 13.63 1.95 -12.27
C SER A 74 13.19 2.28 -10.85
N LEU A 75 12.37 1.40 -10.26
CA LEU A 75 12.13 1.28 -8.83
C LEU A 75 12.26 -0.19 -8.47
N PHE A 76 13.07 -0.49 -7.47
CA PHE A 76 13.26 -1.86 -7.01
C PHE A 76 13.21 -1.94 -5.49
N LEU A 77 12.23 -2.66 -4.97
CA LEU A 77 12.11 -2.97 -3.56
C LEU A 77 12.55 -4.41 -3.32
N SER A 78 13.70 -4.57 -2.70
CA SER A 78 14.25 -5.90 -2.38
C SER A 78 13.42 -6.61 -1.32
N PRO A 79 13.35 -7.95 -1.33
CA PRO A 79 12.70 -8.70 -0.26
C PRO A 79 13.31 -8.39 1.12
N GLY A 80 12.45 -8.26 2.13
CA GLY A 80 12.91 -8.01 3.50
C GLY A 80 13.51 -6.62 3.71
N THR A 81 13.13 -5.62 2.92
CA THR A 81 13.62 -4.25 3.05
C THR A 81 12.50 -3.25 3.25
N ALA A 82 12.81 -2.12 3.88
CA ALA A 82 11.96 -0.95 3.90
C ALA A 82 12.54 0.13 2.99
N ALA A 83 11.66 0.89 2.31
CA ALA A 83 12.03 2.10 1.58
C ALA A 83 11.03 3.22 1.84
N GLY A 84 11.51 4.46 1.92
CA GLY A 84 10.71 5.66 2.05
C GLY A 84 10.44 6.31 0.69
N LEU A 85 9.21 6.75 0.43
CA LEU A 85 8.88 7.59 -0.70
C LEU A 85 8.66 9.02 -0.22
N VAL A 86 9.55 9.92 -0.65
CA VAL A 86 9.61 11.31 -0.18
C VAL A 86 9.34 12.25 -1.35
N ALA A 87 8.38 13.13 -1.18
CA ALA A 87 8.11 14.19 -2.16
C ALA A 87 7.07 15.20 -1.61
N PRO A 88 7.01 16.42 -2.14
CA PRO A 88 5.96 17.39 -1.83
C PRO A 88 4.55 16.88 -2.15
N ASN A 89 3.55 17.57 -1.62
CA ASN A 89 2.16 17.30 -1.99
C ASN A 89 1.93 17.63 -3.48
N GLY A 90 1.12 16.80 -4.14
CA GLY A 90 0.84 16.97 -5.57
C GLY A 90 1.91 16.47 -6.53
N SER A 91 3.04 15.95 -6.04
CA SER A 91 4.14 15.43 -6.88
C SER A 91 3.85 14.09 -7.58
N GLY A 92 2.73 13.42 -7.25
CA GLY A 92 2.38 12.12 -7.84
C GLY A 92 2.66 10.91 -6.95
N LYS A 93 2.96 11.08 -5.64
CA LYS A 93 3.15 9.95 -4.70
C LYS A 93 2.03 8.92 -4.77
N THR A 94 0.79 9.34 -4.53
CA THR A 94 -0.37 8.44 -4.56
C THR A 94 -0.53 7.75 -5.91
N THR A 95 -0.28 8.46 -7.01
CA THR A 95 -0.34 7.88 -8.36
C THR A 95 0.70 6.78 -8.56
N LEU A 96 1.91 6.97 -8.04
CA LEU A 96 2.96 5.95 -8.06
C LEU A 96 2.59 4.73 -7.21
N LEU A 97 2.09 4.95 -5.97
CA LEU A 97 1.69 3.86 -5.09
C LEU A 97 0.51 3.07 -5.66
N GLU A 98 -0.47 3.74 -6.27
CA GLU A 98 -1.57 3.11 -7.01
C GLU A 98 -1.04 2.27 -8.19
N ALA A 99 -0.06 2.79 -8.95
CA ALA A 99 0.56 2.05 -10.03
C ALA A 99 1.25 0.78 -9.53
N LEU A 100 2.06 0.89 -8.47
CA LEU A 100 2.81 -0.23 -7.87
C LEU A 100 1.90 -1.31 -7.28
N SER A 101 0.70 -0.95 -6.81
CA SER A 101 -0.24 -1.92 -6.25
C SER A 101 -0.81 -2.91 -7.27
N GLY A 102 -0.72 -2.57 -8.55
CA GLY A 102 -1.34 -3.36 -9.63
C GLY A 102 -2.87 -3.29 -9.68
N GLN A 103 -3.53 -2.68 -8.70
CA GLN A 103 -5.00 -2.54 -8.64
C GLN A 103 -5.53 -1.56 -9.70
N PHE A 104 -4.69 -0.64 -10.14
CA PHE A 104 -5.01 0.37 -11.13
C PHE A 104 -4.14 0.21 -12.38
N PRO A 105 -4.39 -0.82 -13.22
CA PRO A 105 -3.52 -1.14 -14.36
C PRO A 105 -3.41 0.01 -15.37
N THR A 106 -4.41 0.89 -15.42
CA THR A 106 -4.40 2.07 -16.29
C THR A 106 -3.45 3.19 -15.81
N ARG A 107 -2.89 3.09 -14.60
CA ARG A 107 -1.87 4.01 -14.09
C ARG A 107 -0.54 3.84 -14.81
N ILE A 108 -0.19 2.61 -15.18
CA ILE A 108 1.04 2.31 -15.94
C ILE A 108 0.71 2.41 -17.43
N ARG A 109 1.27 3.40 -18.08
CA ARG A 109 1.04 3.70 -19.50
C ARG A 109 2.07 3.01 -20.41
N SER A 110 3.30 2.91 -19.93
CA SER A 110 4.38 2.16 -20.56
C SER A 110 5.25 1.53 -19.48
N GLY A 111 6.13 0.62 -19.87
CA GLY A 111 7.01 -0.08 -18.96
C GLY A 111 6.42 -1.38 -18.41
N SER A 112 7.03 -1.89 -17.37
CA SER A 112 6.66 -3.17 -16.76
C SER A 112 6.67 -3.10 -15.24
N LEU A 113 5.68 -3.76 -14.62
CA LEU A 113 5.59 -3.98 -13.18
C LEU A 113 5.56 -5.48 -12.92
N ALA A 114 6.42 -5.94 -12.02
CA ALA A 114 6.45 -7.33 -11.57
C ALA A 114 6.78 -7.42 -10.08
N ALA A 115 6.30 -8.47 -9.42
CA ALA A 115 6.66 -8.86 -8.07
C ALA A 115 7.10 -10.33 -8.10
N ASP A 116 8.30 -10.62 -7.63
CA ASP A 116 8.94 -11.95 -7.66
C ASP A 116 8.88 -12.62 -9.03
N GLY A 117 9.02 -11.82 -10.10
CA GLY A 117 8.92 -12.28 -11.49
C GLY A 117 7.48 -12.53 -11.98
N ILE A 118 6.47 -12.27 -11.15
CA ILE A 118 5.06 -12.32 -11.54
C ILE A 118 4.66 -10.93 -12.06
N CYS A 119 4.41 -10.85 -13.37
CA CYS A 119 4.00 -9.61 -14.00
C CYS A 119 2.60 -9.20 -13.54
N GLN A 120 2.36 -7.90 -13.35
CA GLN A 120 1.05 -7.30 -13.00
C GLN A 120 -0.09 -7.79 -13.90
N ARG A 121 0.18 -8.15 -15.17
CA ARG A 121 -0.84 -8.69 -16.10
C ARG A 121 -1.45 -10.02 -15.62
N ARG A 122 -0.79 -10.73 -14.72
CA ARG A 122 -1.33 -11.87 -13.96
C ARG A 122 -2.00 -11.36 -12.69
N SER A 123 -3.07 -10.60 -12.83
CA SER A 123 -3.65 -9.75 -11.79
C SER A 123 -4.00 -10.47 -10.49
N ALA A 124 -4.46 -11.72 -10.54
CA ALA A 124 -4.78 -12.51 -9.35
C ALA A 124 -3.52 -12.91 -8.58
N GLU A 125 -2.54 -13.52 -9.26
CA GLU A 125 -1.27 -13.94 -8.65
C GLU A 125 -0.49 -12.74 -8.11
N PHE A 126 -0.48 -11.61 -8.85
CA PHE A 126 0.17 -10.38 -8.42
C PHE A 126 -0.51 -9.76 -7.19
N ALA A 127 -1.85 -9.77 -7.13
CA ALA A 127 -2.61 -9.23 -6.01
C ALA A 127 -2.38 -10.01 -4.70
N GLU A 128 -1.97 -11.27 -4.76
CA GLU A 128 -1.57 -12.04 -3.58
C GLU A 128 -0.20 -11.59 -3.02
N LEU A 129 0.62 -10.90 -3.81
CA LEU A 129 1.95 -10.46 -3.43
C LEU A 129 1.99 -9.02 -2.92
N VAL A 130 1.13 -8.14 -3.42
CA VAL A 130 1.22 -6.69 -3.16
C VAL A 130 -0.06 -6.17 -2.55
N TYR A 131 0.04 -5.49 -1.43
CA TYR A 131 -1.07 -4.81 -0.77
C TYR A 131 -0.82 -3.31 -0.67
N LEU A 132 -1.82 -2.51 -1.07
CA LEU A 132 -1.82 -1.06 -0.89
C LEU A 132 -2.79 -0.66 0.23
N SER A 133 -2.28 0.04 1.24
CA SER A 133 -3.09 0.81 2.18
C SER A 133 -3.06 2.29 1.77
N SER A 134 -4.17 2.81 1.27
CA SER A 134 -4.25 4.18 0.78
C SER A 134 -4.48 5.19 1.91
N SER A 135 -4.02 6.45 1.73
CA SER A 135 -4.30 7.54 2.66
C SER A 135 -5.78 7.97 2.66
N GLY A 136 -6.51 7.66 1.58
CA GLY A 136 -7.94 7.92 1.45
C GLY A 136 -8.78 7.11 2.42
N GLY A 137 -9.92 7.66 2.87
CA GLY A 137 -10.82 7.02 3.84
C GLY A 137 -11.61 5.81 3.33
N ALA A 138 -11.39 5.40 2.07
CA ALA A 138 -12.19 4.36 1.39
C ALA A 138 -11.89 2.92 1.85
N ASP A 139 -10.81 2.70 2.60
CA ASP A 139 -10.36 1.36 3.00
C ASP A 139 -11.15 0.78 4.19
N LEU A 140 -11.93 1.61 4.88
CA LEU A 140 -12.70 1.18 6.05
C LEU A 140 -14.20 1.40 5.87
N TYR A 141 -14.97 0.35 6.06
CA TYR A 141 -16.43 0.42 6.12
C TYR A 141 -16.88 1.08 7.42
N PRO A 142 -17.65 2.17 7.34
CA PRO A 142 -18.05 2.93 8.55
C PRO A 142 -18.83 2.11 9.57
N THR A 143 -19.58 1.11 9.12
CA THR A 143 -20.47 0.28 9.95
C THR A 143 -19.79 -0.96 10.53
N LEU A 144 -18.71 -1.44 9.91
CA LEU A 144 -17.97 -2.60 10.39
C LEU A 144 -17.00 -2.20 11.51
N SER A 145 -16.81 -3.10 12.46
CA SER A 145 -15.82 -2.97 13.53
C SER A 145 -14.41 -3.26 13.02
N ALA A 146 -13.40 -2.92 13.82
CA ALA A 146 -12.02 -3.21 13.48
C ALA A 146 -11.77 -4.72 13.33
N ILE A 147 -12.31 -5.54 14.25
CA ILE A 147 -12.13 -7.00 14.18
C ILE A 147 -12.79 -7.62 12.94
N GLU A 148 -13.95 -7.10 12.52
CA GLU A 148 -14.61 -7.56 11.29
C GLU A 148 -13.77 -7.26 10.05
N HIS A 149 -13.12 -6.10 9.98
CA HIS A 149 -12.18 -5.78 8.89
C HIS A 149 -10.98 -6.72 8.88
N LEU A 150 -10.39 -6.99 10.04
CA LEU A 150 -9.24 -7.89 10.15
C LEU A 150 -9.59 -9.34 9.78
N ALA A 151 -10.75 -9.82 10.24
CA ALA A 151 -11.26 -11.14 9.88
C ALA A 151 -11.48 -11.26 8.38
N PHE A 152 -12.11 -10.23 7.77
CA PHE A 152 -12.33 -10.16 6.34
C PHE A 152 -11.02 -10.22 5.54
N VAL A 153 -10.04 -9.39 5.89
CA VAL A 153 -8.75 -9.34 5.20
C VAL A 153 -8.01 -10.67 5.33
N ARG A 154 -7.94 -11.25 6.54
CA ARG A 154 -7.31 -12.54 6.78
C ARG A 154 -7.91 -13.65 5.90
N GLU A 155 -9.24 -13.67 5.76
CA GLU A 155 -9.93 -14.66 4.94
C GLU A 155 -9.71 -14.42 3.46
N ALA A 156 -9.83 -13.18 3.00
CA ALA A 156 -9.67 -12.81 1.59
C ALA A 156 -8.27 -13.17 1.04
N TRP A 157 -7.23 -12.97 1.85
CA TRP A 157 -5.85 -13.33 1.49
C TRP A 157 -5.44 -14.74 1.95
N LYS A 158 -6.35 -15.50 2.59
CA LYS A 158 -6.06 -16.83 3.16
C LYS A 158 -4.82 -16.81 4.07
N SER A 159 -4.68 -15.72 4.80
CA SER A 159 -3.52 -15.47 5.64
C SER A 159 -3.58 -16.27 6.94
N ALA A 160 -2.43 -16.75 7.41
CA ALA A 160 -2.26 -17.38 8.71
C ALA A 160 -1.93 -16.38 9.84
N ALA A 161 -2.17 -15.08 9.63
CA ALA A 161 -1.86 -14.05 10.62
C ALA A 161 -2.61 -14.29 11.94
N ASP A 162 -1.89 -14.21 13.04
CA ASP A 162 -2.44 -14.21 14.39
C ASP A 162 -2.98 -12.80 14.69
N ILE A 163 -4.30 -12.66 14.57
CA ILE A 163 -4.99 -11.37 14.72
C ILE A 163 -4.89 -10.86 16.16
N ASP A 164 -4.97 -11.74 17.16
CA ASP A 164 -4.96 -11.34 18.56
C ASP A 164 -3.58 -10.77 18.92
N SER A 165 -2.51 -11.47 18.59
CA SER A 165 -1.13 -11.00 18.78
C SER A 165 -0.85 -9.70 18.02
N LEU A 166 -1.37 -9.56 16.80
CA LEU A 166 -1.25 -8.33 16.01
C LEU A 166 -1.97 -7.14 16.66
N CYS A 167 -3.18 -7.37 17.15
CA CYS A 167 -3.98 -6.33 17.83
C CYS A 167 -3.32 -5.86 19.11
N ASP A 168 -2.77 -6.77 19.89
CA ASP A 168 -2.04 -6.44 21.12
C ASP A 168 -0.76 -5.66 20.81
N SER A 169 0.01 -6.09 19.80
CA SER A 169 1.24 -5.41 19.40
C SER A 169 1.03 -3.97 18.92
N LEU A 170 -0.10 -3.70 18.29
CA LEU A 170 -0.49 -2.37 17.82
C LEU A 170 -1.29 -1.56 18.86
N GLY A 171 -1.68 -2.18 19.97
CA GLY A 171 -2.48 -1.54 21.01
C GLY A 171 -3.91 -1.19 20.55
N ILE A 172 -4.48 -1.97 19.63
CA ILE A 172 -5.83 -1.73 19.08
C ILE A 172 -6.92 -2.54 19.79
N SER A 173 -6.54 -3.51 20.62
CA SER A 173 -7.44 -4.39 21.39
C SER A 173 -8.58 -3.64 22.12
N PRO A 174 -8.39 -2.45 22.73
CA PRO A 174 -9.46 -1.75 23.45
C PRO A 174 -10.62 -1.24 22.58
N TYR A 175 -10.51 -1.24 21.25
CA TYR A 175 -11.55 -0.72 20.35
C TYR A 175 -11.87 -1.63 19.16
N LEU A 176 -11.48 -2.91 19.25
CA LEU A 176 -11.71 -3.90 18.18
C LEU A 176 -13.19 -4.03 17.79
N ASP A 177 -14.09 -4.01 18.76
CA ASP A 177 -15.55 -4.17 18.54
C ASP A 177 -16.25 -2.87 18.13
N LYS A 178 -15.52 -1.73 18.11
CA LYS A 178 -16.14 -0.45 17.77
C LYS A 178 -16.26 -0.30 16.25
N PRO A 179 -17.44 0.11 15.75
CA PRO A 179 -17.60 0.48 14.33
C PRO A 179 -16.60 1.57 13.95
N THR A 180 -15.99 1.44 12.76
CA THR A 180 -14.90 2.33 12.35
C THR A 180 -15.31 3.80 12.24
N ARG A 181 -16.63 4.11 12.02
CA ARG A 181 -17.14 5.49 12.09
C ARG A 181 -16.95 6.15 13.46
N LYS A 182 -16.84 5.35 14.54
CA LYS A 182 -16.63 5.84 15.91
C LYS A 182 -15.16 5.94 16.30
N LEU A 183 -14.25 5.55 15.43
CA LEU A 183 -12.82 5.61 15.66
C LEU A 183 -12.28 6.98 15.31
N SER A 184 -11.29 7.46 16.08
CA SER A 184 -10.51 8.64 15.71
C SER A 184 -9.67 8.37 14.45
N THR A 185 -9.16 9.43 13.82
CA THR A 185 -8.28 9.30 12.64
C THR A 185 -7.09 8.39 12.94
N GLY A 186 -6.40 8.60 14.05
CA GLY A 186 -5.27 7.76 14.44
C GLY A 186 -5.65 6.29 14.73
N MET A 187 -6.82 6.04 15.36
CA MET A 187 -7.31 4.67 15.55
C MET A 187 -7.62 3.99 14.21
N LYS A 188 -8.22 4.71 13.26
CA LYS A 188 -8.47 4.20 11.91
C LYS A 188 -7.15 3.86 11.20
N GLN A 189 -6.14 4.69 11.38
CA GLN A 189 -4.84 4.48 10.75
C GLN A 189 -4.15 3.22 11.30
N GLN A 190 -4.24 2.98 12.62
CA GLN A 190 -3.74 1.75 13.22
C GLN A 190 -4.49 0.51 12.72
N VAL A 191 -5.82 0.59 12.54
CA VAL A 191 -6.61 -0.50 11.95
C VAL A 191 -6.19 -0.78 10.51
N LYS A 192 -5.96 0.26 9.69
CA LYS A 192 -5.46 0.09 8.32
C LYS A 192 -4.09 -0.59 8.27
N LEU A 193 -3.18 -0.20 9.16
CA LEU A 193 -1.88 -0.86 9.27
C LEU A 193 -2.03 -2.33 9.69
N ALA A 194 -2.90 -2.60 10.66
CA ALA A 194 -3.21 -3.98 11.07
C ALA A 194 -3.78 -4.80 9.92
N MET A 195 -4.69 -4.24 9.11
CA MET A 195 -5.21 -4.89 7.91
C MET A 195 -4.10 -5.21 6.92
N ALA A 196 -3.21 -4.26 6.64
CA ALA A 196 -2.07 -4.48 5.75
C ALA A 196 -1.19 -5.63 6.23
N ILE A 197 -0.87 -5.67 7.53
CA ILE A 197 -0.08 -6.75 8.13
C ILE A 197 -0.85 -8.09 8.08
N ALA A 198 -2.15 -8.07 8.35
CA ALA A 198 -2.99 -9.25 8.37
C ALA A 198 -3.15 -9.93 7.01
N THR A 199 -2.91 -9.25 5.88
CA THR A 199 -2.91 -9.86 4.54
C THR A 199 -1.88 -10.97 4.39
N GLY A 200 -0.73 -10.85 5.06
CA GLY A 200 0.42 -11.74 4.82
C GLY A 200 1.17 -11.44 3.51
N CYS A 201 0.80 -10.42 2.72
CA CYS A 201 1.46 -10.07 1.46
C CYS A 201 2.95 -9.80 1.65
N PRO A 202 3.83 -10.29 0.76
CA PRO A 202 5.27 -9.99 0.80
C PRO A 202 5.62 -8.51 0.69
N TYR A 203 4.85 -7.75 -0.11
CA TYR A 203 5.09 -6.33 -0.37
C TYR A 203 3.94 -5.48 0.14
N LEU A 204 4.22 -4.64 1.14
CA LEU A 204 3.28 -3.67 1.70
C LEU A 204 3.60 -2.28 1.16
N ILE A 205 2.62 -1.66 0.53
CA ILE A 205 2.67 -0.27 0.07
C ILE A 205 1.76 0.54 0.99
N LEU A 206 2.34 1.46 1.75
CA LEU A 206 1.65 2.20 2.80
C LEU A 206 1.69 3.70 2.49
N ASP A 207 0.52 4.28 2.21
CA ASP A 207 0.39 5.70 1.92
C ASP A 207 0.04 6.46 3.21
N GLU A 208 1.01 7.25 3.71
CA GLU A 208 0.91 8.06 4.93
C GLU A 208 0.44 7.26 6.18
N PRO A 209 1.03 6.08 6.49
CA PRO A 209 0.53 5.20 7.56
C PRO A 209 0.65 5.78 8.97
N LEU A 210 1.46 6.82 9.15
CA LEU A 210 1.73 7.46 10.44
C LEU A 210 0.94 8.75 10.66
N ASN A 211 0.16 9.17 9.66
CA ASN A 211 -0.57 10.42 9.70
C ASN A 211 -1.68 10.39 10.77
N GLY A 212 -1.76 11.45 11.58
CA GLY A 212 -2.77 11.59 12.65
C GLY A 212 -2.55 10.69 13.87
N LEU A 213 -1.40 10.03 13.98
CA LEU A 213 -1.01 9.26 15.16
C LEU A 213 -0.33 10.16 16.18
N ASP A 214 -0.61 9.94 17.47
CA ASP A 214 0.19 10.47 18.56
C ASP A 214 1.58 9.80 18.62
N PRO A 215 2.59 10.40 19.28
CA PRO A 215 3.96 9.87 19.30
C PRO A 215 4.06 8.41 19.78
N GLY A 216 3.24 8.00 20.75
CA GLY A 216 3.24 6.63 21.25
C GLY A 216 2.77 5.64 20.20
N LYS A 217 1.65 5.95 19.53
CA LYS A 217 1.10 5.12 18.44
C LYS A 217 2.00 5.10 17.22
N ARG A 218 2.67 6.21 16.88
CA ARG A 218 3.67 6.24 15.81
C ARG A 218 4.79 5.25 16.08
N LYS A 219 5.37 5.31 17.29
CA LYS A 219 6.42 4.37 17.69
C LYS A 219 5.95 2.91 17.55
N THR A 220 4.79 2.57 18.10
CA THR A 220 4.22 1.22 18.01
C THR A 220 4.02 0.79 16.58
N SER A 221 3.52 1.68 15.71
CA SER A 221 3.33 1.40 14.27
C SER A 221 4.67 1.20 13.54
N CYS A 222 5.69 2.00 13.85
CA CYS A 222 7.04 1.84 13.32
C CYS A 222 7.65 0.50 13.77
N ASP A 223 7.50 0.12 15.03
CA ASP A 223 8.00 -1.14 15.55
C ASP A 223 7.32 -2.35 14.90
N ALA A 224 6.02 -2.26 14.64
CA ALA A 224 5.28 -3.28 13.88
C ALA A 224 5.82 -3.41 12.44
N MET A 225 6.03 -2.31 11.73
CA MET A 225 6.60 -2.34 10.37
C MET A 225 8.03 -2.90 10.37
N ARG A 226 8.88 -2.55 11.33
CA ARG A 226 10.22 -3.15 11.49
C ARG A 226 10.15 -4.66 11.71
N SER A 227 9.19 -5.11 12.51
CA SER A 227 8.98 -6.54 12.76
C SER A 227 8.60 -7.28 11.49
N GLU A 228 7.79 -6.68 10.63
CA GLU A 228 7.43 -7.28 9.33
C GLU A 228 8.64 -7.36 8.39
N VAL A 229 9.47 -6.32 8.36
CA VAL A 229 10.72 -6.32 7.59
C VAL A 229 11.68 -7.41 8.12
N ALA A 230 11.81 -7.54 9.42
CA ALA A 230 12.62 -8.60 10.05
C ALA A 230 12.11 -10.02 9.75
N ARG A 231 10.80 -10.17 9.46
CA ARG A 231 10.18 -11.42 9.00
C ARG A 231 10.35 -11.68 7.51
N GLY A 232 11.05 -10.80 6.78
CA GLY A 232 11.33 -10.93 5.35
C GLY A 232 10.31 -10.27 4.43
N ARG A 233 9.32 -9.53 4.95
CA ARG A 233 8.39 -8.72 4.15
C ARG A 233 9.02 -7.39 3.78
N SER A 234 8.58 -6.81 2.67
CA SER A 234 9.08 -5.51 2.21
C SER A 234 8.03 -4.43 2.39
N VAL A 235 8.47 -3.24 2.78
CA VAL A 235 7.56 -2.12 3.07
C VAL A 235 8.01 -0.88 2.32
N LEU A 236 7.14 -0.35 1.44
CA LEU A 236 7.31 0.97 0.83
C LEU A 236 6.37 1.94 1.54
N ILE A 237 6.92 3.02 2.11
CA ILE A 237 6.17 3.95 2.95
C ILE A 237 6.26 5.35 2.35
N SER A 238 5.13 5.97 2.03
CA SER A 238 5.10 7.43 1.85
C SER A 238 4.87 8.10 3.19
N SER A 239 5.61 9.16 3.50
CA SER A 239 5.34 10.01 4.66
C SER A 239 5.97 11.39 4.49
N HIS A 240 5.30 12.39 5.07
CA HIS A 240 5.87 13.72 5.28
C HIS A 240 6.60 13.83 6.64
N LEU A 241 6.52 12.80 7.49
CA LEU A 241 7.23 12.72 8.78
C LEU A 241 8.62 12.11 8.56
N LEU A 242 9.56 12.96 8.15
CA LEU A 242 10.89 12.54 7.69
C LEU A 242 11.71 11.86 8.79
N ASP A 243 11.56 12.29 10.05
CA ASP A 243 12.27 11.68 11.17
C ASP A 243 11.81 10.24 11.41
N ASP A 244 10.50 9.98 11.38
CA ASP A 244 9.94 8.64 11.53
C ASP A 244 10.37 7.73 10.37
N LEU A 245 10.43 8.26 9.12
CA LEU A 245 10.97 7.52 7.97
C LEU A 245 12.45 7.19 8.13
N ALA A 246 13.25 8.17 8.58
CA ALA A 246 14.68 7.99 8.78
C ALA A 246 15.03 6.96 9.87
N ASP A 247 14.10 6.73 10.79
CA ASP A 247 14.20 5.66 11.78
C ASP A 247 13.84 4.29 11.23
N LEU A 248 13.00 4.22 10.19
CA LEU A 248 12.55 2.95 9.61
C LEU A 248 13.50 2.40 8.55
N THR A 249 14.15 3.26 7.76
CA THR A 249 14.98 2.86 6.63
C THR A 249 16.10 3.85 6.34
N ASN A 250 17.08 3.38 5.57
CA ASN A 250 18.13 4.22 4.99
C ASN A 250 17.99 4.35 3.45
N SER A 251 17.02 3.70 2.82
CA SER A 251 16.76 3.77 1.38
C SER A 251 15.53 4.63 1.11
N PHE A 252 15.66 5.61 0.23
CA PHE A 252 14.61 6.57 -0.09
C PHE A 252 14.48 6.77 -1.58
N TYR A 253 13.25 6.92 -2.04
CA TYR A 253 12.91 7.38 -3.37
C TYR A 253 12.39 8.81 -3.29
N PHE A 254 13.00 9.71 -4.06
CA PHE A 254 12.58 11.10 -4.20
C PHE A 254 11.90 11.29 -5.56
N ILE A 255 10.82 12.07 -5.60
CA ILE A 255 10.20 12.48 -6.85
C ILE A 255 10.71 13.88 -7.20
N GLU A 256 11.62 13.97 -8.16
CA GLU A 256 12.25 15.21 -8.60
C GLU A 256 11.83 15.54 -10.03
N ALA A 257 11.16 16.67 -10.24
CA ALA A 257 10.72 17.12 -11.58
C ALA A 257 10.00 16.03 -12.40
N GLY A 258 9.15 15.22 -11.76
CA GLY A 258 8.42 14.13 -12.40
C GLY A 258 9.23 12.86 -12.68
N THR A 259 10.44 12.77 -12.14
CA THR A 259 11.31 11.56 -12.20
C THR A 259 11.50 10.97 -10.81
N LEU A 260 11.84 9.69 -10.75
CA LEU A 260 12.14 9.01 -9.50
C LEU A 260 13.65 8.85 -9.35
N VAL A 261 14.19 9.31 -8.22
CA VAL A 261 15.60 9.22 -7.87
C VAL A 261 15.75 8.43 -6.57
N GLU A 262 16.55 7.37 -6.60
CA GLU A 262 16.90 6.62 -5.39
C GLU A 262 18.07 7.29 -4.66
N LYS A 263 17.92 7.47 -3.34
CA LYS A 263 18.95 8.00 -2.46
C LYS A 263 19.13 7.09 -1.25
N ILE A 264 20.37 6.86 -0.87
CA ILE A 264 20.72 6.11 0.34
C ILE A 264 21.24 7.10 1.37
N LYS A 265 20.65 7.10 2.57
CA LYS A 265 21.06 8.00 3.65
C LYS A 265 22.52 7.77 4.02
N SER A 266 23.35 8.81 3.87
CA SER A 266 24.70 8.78 4.40
C SER A 266 24.68 9.11 5.91
N SER A 267 25.66 8.59 6.65
CA SER A 267 25.76 8.80 8.12
C SER A 267 25.94 10.26 8.54
N SER A 268 26.22 11.19 7.63
CA SER A 268 26.53 12.59 7.88
C SER A 268 25.39 13.56 7.55
N GLN A 269 24.33 13.12 6.87
CA GLN A 269 23.26 13.99 6.41
C GLN A 269 21.90 13.48 6.94
N THR A 270 21.07 14.37 7.47
CA THR A 270 19.72 14.01 7.89
C THR A 270 18.79 13.97 6.67
N LEU A 271 17.81 13.07 6.65
CA LEU A 271 16.79 13.01 5.58
C LEU A 271 16.09 14.38 5.39
N LYS A 272 15.91 15.12 6.48
CA LYS A 272 15.35 16.46 6.44
C LYS A 272 16.22 17.44 5.66
N GLN A 273 17.56 17.38 5.82
CA GLN A 273 18.46 18.24 5.05
C GLN A 273 18.39 17.88 3.56
N GLU A 274 18.39 16.61 3.24
CA GLU A 274 18.25 16.15 1.86
C GLU A 274 16.92 16.60 1.21
N TYR A 275 15.84 16.60 1.98
CA TYR A 275 14.55 17.12 1.54
C TYR A 275 14.62 18.62 1.22
N LEU A 276 15.22 19.42 2.14
CA LEU A 276 15.40 20.86 1.96
C LEU A 276 16.27 21.17 0.75
N ASP A 277 17.40 20.47 0.61
CA ASP A 277 18.32 20.66 -0.53
C ASP A 277 17.67 20.30 -1.88
N THR A 278 16.76 19.29 -1.86
CA THR A 278 16.11 18.83 -3.09
C THR A 278 14.94 19.73 -3.51
N TYR A 279 14.14 20.24 -2.54
CA TYR A 279 12.87 20.90 -2.85
C TYR A 279 12.80 22.36 -2.45
N GLU A 280 13.64 22.83 -1.53
CA GLU A 280 13.62 24.22 -1.01
C GLU A 280 14.92 24.98 -1.29
N GLY A 281 16.00 24.29 -1.71
CA GLY A 281 17.31 24.87 -2.01
C GLY A 281 17.48 25.55 -3.36
N GLY A 282 16.40 25.81 -4.07
CA GLY A 282 16.36 26.38 -5.42
C GLY A 282 15.94 27.87 -5.47
N GLU A 283 16.41 28.73 -4.54
CA GLU A 283 16.33 30.17 -4.69
C GLU A 283 17.70 30.77 -5.08
#